data_e3f8e790fa1d8554b500b3b120d3bd2f
#
_entry.id   e3f8e790fa1d8554b500b3b120d3bd2f
#
_cell.length_a   1.000
_cell.length_b   1.000
_cell.length_c   1.000
_cell.angle_alpha   90.00
_cell.angle_beta   90.00
_cell.angle_gamma   90.00
#
_symmetry.space_group_name_H-M   'P 1'
#
loop_
_entity.id
_entity.type
_entity.pdbx_description
1 polymer ?
#
loop_
_entity_poly.entity_id
_entity_poly.type
_entity_poly.pdbx_seq_one_letter_code
_entity_poly.pdbx_strand_id
1 'polypeptide(L)'
;QELFHGPTFAFKDVAMQLLAALLDKAAEKTDKKIIVLGATSGDTGSAAIEACKKFKDIDIAILFPHQKISPVQQRQMTTSNAKNVFPLAVKGDFDDCQNYVKKMFIENNNEEVKFVSINSINWTRIMAQSVYFFSTKLQLKKDYIASIPSGNFGHAYAGWTAKNMGLSFKGINIATNKNDVLHRLFSDDVYQKKETSASLAPSMDCLLYTSDA
;
A
#
# COMPACT_ATOMS: atom_id res chain seq x y z
N GLN A 1 -3.30 -3.43 19.01
CA GLN A 1 -3.14 -1.99 18.72
C GLN A 1 -4.17 -1.55 17.69
N GLU A 2 -4.84 -0.46 17.95
CA GLU A 2 -5.80 0.15 17.02
C GLU A 2 -5.06 1.04 16.02
N LEU A 3 -5.24 0.81 14.73
CA LEU A 3 -4.57 1.53 13.65
C LEU A 3 -5.55 2.20 12.66
N PHE A 4 -6.81 2.37 13.09
CA PHE A 4 -7.90 2.92 12.28
C PHE A 4 -8.28 4.37 12.64
N HIS A 5 -7.43 5.07 13.38
CA HIS A 5 -7.68 6.47 13.79
C HIS A 5 -7.18 7.51 12.76
N GLY A 6 -6.66 7.07 11.63
CA GLY A 6 -6.24 7.95 10.54
C GLY A 6 -7.42 8.39 9.66
N PRO A 7 -7.17 9.29 8.70
CA PRO A 7 -8.22 9.93 7.88
C PRO A 7 -8.99 8.96 6.97
N THR A 8 -8.42 7.81 6.63
CA THR A 8 -9.11 6.79 5.81
C THR A 8 -9.45 5.52 6.59
N PHE A 9 -9.23 5.54 7.91
CA PHE A 9 -9.42 4.40 8.81
C PHE A 9 -8.58 3.16 8.48
N ALA A 10 -7.56 3.32 7.66
CA ALA A 10 -6.64 2.25 7.29
C ALA A 10 -5.29 2.40 8.01
N PHE A 11 -4.70 1.29 8.43
CA PHE A 11 -3.35 1.29 9.01
C PHE A 11 -2.28 1.87 8.06
N LYS A 12 -2.61 1.99 6.79
CA LYS A 12 -1.75 2.56 5.75
C LYS A 12 -1.58 4.07 5.86
N ASP A 13 -2.47 4.76 6.56
CA ASP A 13 -2.49 6.23 6.65
C ASP A 13 -1.16 6.82 7.14
N VAL A 14 -0.55 6.24 8.18
CA VAL A 14 0.72 6.75 8.72
C VAL A 14 1.84 6.63 7.69
N ALA A 15 1.95 5.47 7.04
CA ALA A 15 2.97 5.24 6.04
C ALA A 15 2.80 6.15 4.81
N MET A 16 1.57 6.36 4.36
CA MET A 16 1.29 7.24 3.22
C MET A 16 1.56 8.71 3.53
N GLN A 17 1.24 9.18 4.74
CA GLN A 17 1.53 10.55 5.14
C GLN A 17 3.04 10.83 5.18
N LEU A 18 3.83 9.89 5.71
CA LEU A 18 5.28 10.00 5.70
C LEU A 18 5.83 9.99 4.27
N LEU A 19 5.37 9.06 3.44
CA LEU A 19 5.80 8.97 2.05
C LEU A 19 5.49 10.26 1.28
N ALA A 20 4.28 10.79 1.38
CA ALA A 20 3.90 12.01 0.70
C ALA A 20 4.74 13.22 1.15
N ALA A 21 5.04 13.33 2.45
CA ALA A 21 5.91 14.39 2.97
C ALA A 21 7.36 14.27 2.47
N LEU A 22 7.87 13.04 2.32
CA LEU A 22 9.21 12.82 1.75
C LEU A 22 9.25 13.11 0.25
N LEU A 23 8.18 12.78 -0.48
CA LEU A 23 8.06 13.11 -1.91
C LEU A 23 7.99 14.61 -2.15
N ASP A 24 7.25 15.34 -1.32
CA ASP A 24 7.20 16.80 -1.37
C ASP A 24 8.60 17.41 -1.20
N LYS A 25 9.35 16.97 -0.21
CA LYS A 25 10.75 17.38 -0.03
C LYS A 25 11.67 16.96 -1.17
N ALA A 26 11.40 15.85 -1.83
CA ALA A 26 12.13 15.44 -3.02
C ALA A 26 11.80 16.30 -4.23
N ALA A 27 10.54 16.69 -4.42
CA ALA A 27 10.11 17.63 -5.46
C ALA A 27 10.82 18.98 -5.32
N GLU A 28 10.80 19.58 -4.11
CA GLU A 28 11.51 20.84 -3.82
C GLU A 28 13.01 20.78 -4.18
N LYS A 29 13.67 19.63 -3.93
CA LYS A 29 15.12 19.48 -4.18
C LYS A 29 15.49 19.26 -5.64
N THR A 30 14.60 18.69 -6.41
CA THR A 30 14.89 18.28 -7.79
C THR A 30 14.33 19.23 -8.83
N ASP A 31 13.52 20.20 -8.42
CA ASP A 31 12.75 21.12 -9.29
C ASP A 31 11.95 20.36 -10.36
N LYS A 32 11.45 19.15 -9.97
CA LYS A 32 10.66 18.29 -10.84
C LYS A 32 9.30 18.05 -10.23
N LYS A 33 8.28 18.06 -11.06
CA LYS A 33 6.95 17.65 -10.65
C LYS A 33 6.90 16.16 -10.42
N ILE A 34 6.37 15.72 -9.27
CA ILE A 34 6.17 14.32 -8.96
C ILE A 34 4.74 13.91 -9.31
N ILE A 35 4.60 12.85 -10.06
CA ILE A 35 3.32 12.18 -10.29
C ILE A 35 3.35 10.82 -9.60
N VAL A 36 2.53 10.70 -8.57
CA VAL A 36 2.30 9.44 -7.87
C VAL A 36 1.32 8.60 -8.68
N LEU A 37 1.78 7.45 -9.15
CA LEU A 37 0.97 6.49 -9.90
C LEU A 37 0.74 5.22 -9.08
N GLY A 38 -0.48 4.72 -9.08
CA GLY A 38 -0.77 3.47 -8.40
C GLY A 38 -2.03 2.79 -8.92
N ALA A 39 -2.03 1.46 -8.87
CA ALA A 39 -3.23 0.66 -8.96
C ALA A 39 -3.66 0.24 -7.55
N THR A 40 -4.95 0.22 -7.29
CA THR A 40 -5.48 -0.10 -5.96
C THR A 40 -6.69 -1.01 -6.01
N SER A 41 -6.80 -1.90 -5.02
CA SER A 41 -8.03 -2.62 -4.69
C SER A 41 -8.86 -1.90 -3.61
N GLY A 42 -8.44 -0.69 -3.19
CA GLY A 42 -9.19 0.14 -2.23
C GLY A 42 -8.33 0.96 -1.28
N ASP A 43 -7.95 0.44 -0.12
CA ASP A 43 -7.32 1.17 1.01
C ASP A 43 -6.03 1.93 0.65
N THR A 44 -5.18 1.36 -0.19
CA THR A 44 -3.94 2.01 -0.58
C THR A 44 -4.19 3.30 -1.35
N GLY A 45 -5.15 3.26 -2.28
CA GLY A 45 -5.52 4.43 -3.06
C GLY A 45 -6.12 5.54 -2.21
N SER A 46 -7.05 5.20 -1.33
CA SER A 46 -7.68 6.15 -0.41
C SER A 46 -6.65 6.84 0.49
N ALA A 47 -5.77 6.07 1.12
CA ALA A 47 -4.73 6.60 2.01
C ALA A 47 -3.71 7.46 1.26
N ALA A 48 -3.35 7.08 0.03
CA ALA A 48 -2.42 7.84 -0.80
C ALA A 48 -3.01 9.17 -1.27
N ILE A 49 -4.26 9.18 -1.73
CA ILE A 49 -4.97 10.40 -2.13
C ILE A 49 -5.05 11.36 -0.95
N GLU A 50 -5.47 10.87 0.22
CA GLU A 50 -5.60 11.67 1.42
C GLU A 50 -4.25 12.29 1.85
N ALA A 51 -3.17 11.56 1.70
CA ALA A 51 -1.84 12.03 2.02
C ALA A 51 -1.30 13.06 1.01
N CYS A 52 -1.51 12.82 -0.29
CA CYS A 52 -0.92 13.63 -1.36
C CYS A 52 -1.72 14.90 -1.68
N LYS A 53 -3.05 14.92 -1.45
CA LYS A 53 -3.94 16.04 -1.87
C LYS A 53 -3.55 17.43 -1.36
N LYS A 54 -2.79 17.50 -0.27
CA LYS A 54 -2.36 18.75 0.36
C LYS A 54 -1.06 19.36 -0.21
N PHE A 55 -0.35 18.61 -1.05
CA PHE A 55 0.93 19.05 -1.63
C PHE A 55 0.74 19.58 -3.06
N LYS A 56 1.36 20.70 -3.38
CA LYS A 56 1.18 21.37 -4.69
C LYS A 56 2.02 20.76 -5.81
N ASP A 57 3.21 20.27 -5.46
CA ASP A 57 4.18 19.76 -6.41
C ASP A 57 4.05 18.23 -6.63
N ILE A 58 3.00 17.63 -6.07
CA ILE A 58 2.64 16.23 -6.23
C ILE A 58 1.27 16.13 -6.89
N ASP A 59 1.20 15.52 -8.06
CA ASP A 59 -0.05 14.99 -8.59
C ASP A 59 -0.20 13.51 -8.21
N ILE A 60 -1.42 13.05 -8.05
CA ILE A 60 -1.69 11.63 -7.77
C ILE A 60 -2.74 11.07 -8.70
N ALA A 61 -2.39 10.02 -9.44
CA ALA A 61 -3.30 9.27 -10.30
C ALA A 61 -3.43 7.84 -9.77
N ILE A 62 -4.65 7.47 -9.39
CA ILE A 62 -4.96 6.14 -8.84
C ILE A 62 -5.92 5.42 -9.76
N LEU A 63 -5.46 4.31 -10.31
CA LEU A 63 -6.27 3.41 -11.14
C LEU A 63 -6.95 2.36 -10.26
N PHE A 64 -8.24 2.14 -10.47
CA PHE A 64 -8.99 1.11 -9.77
C PHE A 64 -10.01 0.44 -10.69
N PRO A 65 -10.31 -0.85 -10.48
CA PRO A 65 -11.25 -1.56 -11.34
C PRO A 65 -12.68 -1.06 -11.11
N HIS A 66 -13.34 -0.68 -12.21
CA HIS A 66 -14.71 -0.16 -12.17
C HIS A 66 -15.67 -1.19 -11.57
N GLN A 67 -16.46 -0.77 -10.57
CA GLN A 67 -17.45 -1.59 -9.85
C GLN A 67 -16.87 -2.84 -9.13
N LYS A 68 -15.56 -2.95 -8.95
CA LYS A 68 -14.91 -4.09 -8.27
C LYS A 68 -14.18 -3.69 -6.97
N ILE A 69 -14.46 -2.52 -6.44
CA ILE A 69 -14.01 -2.06 -5.12
C ILE A 69 -15.23 -1.73 -4.25
N SER A 70 -15.05 -1.65 -2.93
CA SER A 70 -16.18 -1.33 -2.06
C SER A 70 -16.70 0.09 -2.29
N PRO A 71 -18.02 0.34 -2.14
CA PRO A 71 -18.58 1.69 -2.30
C PRO A 71 -17.94 2.72 -1.37
N VAL A 72 -17.55 2.31 -0.17
CA VAL A 72 -16.87 3.20 0.80
C VAL A 72 -15.52 3.64 0.28
N GLN A 73 -14.68 2.68 -0.15
CA GLN A 73 -13.36 2.98 -0.69
C GLN A 73 -13.43 3.81 -1.97
N GLN A 74 -14.40 3.51 -2.84
CA GLN A 74 -14.64 4.33 -4.03
C GLN A 74 -14.96 5.78 -3.66
N ARG A 75 -15.87 6.00 -2.70
CA ARG A 75 -16.21 7.35 -2.24
C ARG A 75 -15.00 8.07 -1.64
N GLN A 76 -14.21 7.41 -0.81
CA GLN A 76 -13.00 8.00 -0.24
C GLN A 76 -12.02 8.50 -1.32
N MET A 77 -11.92 7.81 -2.46
CA MET A 77 -11.04 8.24 -3.56
C MET A 77 -11.66 9.31 -4.45
N THR A 78 -12.97 9.23 -4.73
CA THR A 78 -13.61 10.04 -5.78
C THR A 78 -14.29 11.32 -5.28
N THR A 79 -14.37 11.52 -3.96
CA THR A 79 -15.00 12.73 -3.39
C THR A 79 -13.99 13.85 -3.06
N SER A 80 -12.72 13.66 -3.36
CA SER A 80 -11.73 14.72 -3.20
C SER A 80 -11.94 15.84 -4.22
N ASN A 81 -12.02 17.08 -3.73
CA ASN A 81 -12.08 18.28 -4.57
C ASN A 81 -10.68 18.88 -4.88
N ALA A 82 -9.61 18.20 -4.51
CA ALA A 82 -8.26 18.67 -4.76
C ALA A 82 -7.90 18.56 -6.24
N LYS A 83 -7.30 19.60 -6.80
CA LYS A 83 -7.00 19.72 -8.24
C LYS A 83 -5.89 18.75 -8.71
N ASN A 84 -5.10 18.27 -7.79
CA ASN A 84 -3.98 17.36 -8.02
C ASN A 84 -4.33 15.87 -7.83
N VAL A 85 -5.62 15.54 -7.73
CA VAL A 85 -6.11 14.17 -7.48
C VAL A 85 -6.90 13.65 -8.68
N PHE A 86 -6.45 12.54 -9.24
CA PHE A 86 -7.00 11.92 -10.45
C PHE A 86 -7.37 10.44 -10.18
N PRO A 87 -8.55 10.16 -9.64
CA PRO A 87 -9.04 8.79 -9.50
C PRO A 87 -9.59 8.29 -10.84
N LEU A 88 -9.02 7.21 -11.38
CA LEU A 88 -9.31 6.68 -12.70
C LEU A 88 -9.95 5.29 -12.61
N ALA A 89 -11.23 5.18 -12.96
CA ALA A 89 -11.93 3.91 -13.03
C ALA A 89 -11.64 3.20 -14.36
N VAL A 90 -11.07 2.00 -14.29
CA VAL A 90 -10.69 1.19 -15.45
C VAL A 90 -11.73 0.10 -15.67
N LYS A 91 -12.23 -0.05 -16.90
CA LYS A 91 -13.06 -1.20 -17.29
C LYS A 91 -12.15 -2.43 -17.44
N GLY A 92 -12.04 -3.23 -16.38
CA GLY A 92 -11.16 -4.36 -16.30
C GLY A 92 -11.10 -4.89 -14.86
N ASP A 93 -10.02 -5.55 -14.54
CA ASP A 93 -9.72 -6.00 -13.19
C ASP A 93 -8.52 -5.26 -12.58
N PHE A 94 -8.05 -5.74 -11.43
CA PHE A 94 -6.91 -5.12 -10.76
C PHE A 94 -5.60 -5.33 -11.52
N ASP A 95 -5.44 -6.46 -12.20
CA ASP A 95 -4.25 -6.76 -13.01
C ASP A 95 -4.19 -5.83 -14.22
N ASP A 96 -5.33 -5.51 -14.85
CA ASP A 96 -5.41 -4.50 -15.91
C ASP A 96 -4.94 -3.13 -15.42
N CYS A 97 -5.40 -2.71 -14.25
CA CYS A 97 -4.97 -1.44 -13.65
C CYS A 97 -3.46 -1.42 -13.43
N GLN A 98 -2.88 -2.51 -12.96
CA GLN A 98 -1.42 -2.60 -12.75
C GLN A 98 -0.65 -2.59 -14.07
N ASN A 99 -1.14 -3.28 -15.08
CA ASN A 99 -0.52 -3.30 -16.40
C ASN A 99 -0.50 -1.90 -17.02
N TYR A 100 -1.58 -1.13 -16.86
CA TYR A 100 -1.60 0.27 -17.30
C TYR A 100 -0.56 1.11 -16.56
N VAL A 101 -0.47 0.98 -15.23
CA VAL A 101 0.54 1.69 -14.44
C VAL A 101 1.95 1.32 -14.90
N LYS A 102 2.26 0.03 -15.06
CA LYS A 102 3.58 -0.42 -15.58
C LYS A 102 3.89 0.18 -16.94
N LYS A 103 2.92 0.15 -17.86
CA LYS A 103 3.07 0.74 -19.20
C LYS A 103 3.38 2.24 -19.14
N MET A 104 2.68 2.99 -18.30
CA MET A 104 2.94 4.41 -18.10
C MET A 104 4.36 4.68 -17.60
N PHE A 105 4.89 3.84 -16.69
CA PHE A 105 6.28 3.97 -16.23
C PHE A 105 7.29 3.72 -17.35
N ILE A 106 7.05 2.72 -18.20
CA ILE A 106 7.95 2.35 -19.33
C ILE A 106 7.92 3.43 -20.42
N GLU A 107 6.76 3.98 -20.73
CA GLU A 107 6.55 4.94 -21.81
C GLU A 107 6.83 6.39 -21.40
N ASN A 108 7.16 6.64 -20.15
CA ASN A 108 7.45 8.01 -19.70
C ASN A 108 8.83 8.48 -20.21
N ASN A 109 8.80 9.37 -21.18
CA ASN A 109 9.99 10.04 -21.74
C ASN A 109 10.08 11.52 -21.32
N ASN A 110 9.23 11.97 -20.39
CA ASN A 110 9.25 13.36 -19.94
C ASN A 110 10.24 13.55 -18.77
N GLU A 111 11.32 14.25 -19.02
CA GLU A 111 12.37 14.51 -18.02
C GLU A 111 11.95 15.52 -16.94
N GLU A 112 10.95 16.34 -17.18
CA GLU A 112 10.44 17.33 -16.21
C GLU A 112 9.54 16.70 -15.13
N VAL A 113 9.07 15.47 -15.39
CA VAL A 113 8.13 14.75 -14.53
C VAL A 113 8.76 13.46 -14.02
N LYS A 114 8.65 13.23 -12.71
CA LYS A 114 9.10 11.99 -12.10
C LYS A 114 7.91 11.14 -11.63
N PHE A 115 7.76 9.97 -12.23
CA PHE A 115 6.78 9.01 -11.77
C PHE A 115 7.28 8.25 -10.53
N VAL A 116 6.41 8.08 -9.55
CA VAL A 116 6.68 7.34 -8.32
C VAL A 116 5.56 6.33 -8.06
N SER A 117 5.92 5.08 -7.87
CA SER A 117 4.96 4.03 -7.49
C SER A 117 4.73 4.00 -5.98
N ILE A 118 3.46 3.78 -5.60
CA ILE A 118 3.04 3.63 -4.20
C ILE A 118 2.58 2.21 -3.87
N ASN A 119 3.08 1.22 -4.58
CA ASN A 119 2.72 -0.18 -4.34
C ASN A 119 3.12 -0.68 -2.93
N SER A 120 2.68 -1.88 -2.57
CA SER A 120 2.90 -2.45 -1.24
C SER A 120 4.36 -2.79 -0.93
N ILE A 121 5.21 -2.90 -1.94
CA ILE A 121 6.65 -3.18 -1.80
C ILE A 121 7.51 -1.92 -1.72
N ASN A 122 6.91 -0.72 -1.80
CA ASN A 122 7.65 0.53 -1.61
C ASN A 122 8.33 0.54 -0.25
N TRP A 123 9.68 0.65 -0.26
CA TRP A 123 10.50 0.55 0.95
C TRP A 123 10.14 1.58 2.02
N THR A 124 9.85 2.82 1.63
CA THR A 124 9.44 3.87 2.57
C THR A 124 8.16 3.49 3.30
N ARG A 125 7.21 2.86 2.61
CA ARG A 125 5.98 2.35 3.22
C ARG A 125 6.26 1.25 4.23
N ILE A 126 7.13 0.30 3.89
CA ILE A 126 7.51 -0.81 4.77
C ILE A 126 8.22 -0.26 6.01
N MET A 127 9.23 0.59 5.82
CA MET A 127 9.98 1.22 6.90
C MET A 127 9.05 1.99 7.86
N ALA A 128 8.13 2.79 7.33
CA ALA A 128 7.18 3.55 8.14
C ALA A 128 6.27 2.63 8.98
N GLN A 129 5.86 1.49 8.44
CA GLN A 129 5.01 0.53 9.14
C GLN A 129 5.74 -0.19 10.29
N SER A 130 7.07 -0.25 10.29
CA SER A 130 7.85 -0.84 11.38
C SER A 130 7.58 -0.12 12.72
N VAL A 131 7.25 1.17 12.68
CA VAL A 131 6.93 2.00 13.85
C VAL A 131 5.79 1.41 14.70
N TYR A 132 4.82 0.75 14.09
CA TYR A 132 3.72 0.12 14.82
C TYR A 132 4.21 -0.97 15.80
N PHE A 133 5.21 -1.74 15.39
CA PHE A 133 5.79 -2.81 16.21
C PHE A 133 6.56 -2.24 17.40
N PHE A 134 7.33 -1.18 17.18
CA PHE A 134 8.01 -0.46 18.28
C PHE A 134 6.99 0.17 19.23
N SER A 135 5.97 0.84 18.72
CA SER A 135 4.90 1.44 19.54
C SER A 135 4.17 0.39 20.36
N THR A 136 3.85 -0.77 19.78
CA THR A 136 3.22 -1.88 20.50
C THR A 136 4.10 -2.38 21.65
N LYS A 137 5.40 -2.52 21.43
CA LYS A 137 6.36 -2.94 22.47
C LYS A 137 6.42 -1.95 23.62
N LEU A 138 6.48 -0.66 23.31
CA LEU A 138 6.51 0.41 24.31
C LEU A 138 5.25 0.43 25.18
N GLN A 139 4.08 0.21 24.56
CA GLN A 139 2.79 0.18 25.28
C GLN A 139 2.65 -1.08 26.15
N LEU A 140 2.97 -2.25 25.60
CA LEU A 140 2.79 -3.51 26.32
C LEU A 140 3.87 -3.76 27.38
N LYS A 141 5.06 -3.23 27.23
CA LYS A 141 6.24 -3.44 28.09
C LYS A 141 6.62 -4.90 28.32
N LYS A 142 6.17 -5.79 27.42
CA LYS A 142 6.42 -7.24 27.46
C LYS A 142 6.56 -7.79 26.04
N ASP A 143 7.03 -9.02 25.90
CA ASP A 143 7.05 -9.71 24.61
C ASP A 143 5.65 -10.11 24.19
N TYR A 144 5.40 -10.03 22.89
CA TYR A 144 4.12 -10.33 22.27
C TYR A 144 4.31 -11.17 21.01
N ILE A 145 3.23 -11.75 20.52
CA ILE A 145 3.14 -12.31 19.17
C ILE A 145 2.29 -11.33 18.36
N ALA A 146 2.80 -10.89 17.22
CA ALA A 146 2.05 -10.06 16.30
C ALA A 146 1.21 -10.94 15.37
N SER A 147 -0.12 -10.87 15.46
CA SER A 147 -1.00 -11.55 14.50
C SER A 147 -1.42 -10.55 13.44
N ILE A 148 -1.03 -10.80 12.20
CA ILE A 148 -1.13 -9.85 11.10
C ILE A 148 -1.96 -10.46 9.97
N PRO A 149 -3.17 -9.94 9.70
CA PRO A 149 -3.88 -10.23 8.46
C PRO A 149 -3.06 -9.74 7.27
N SER A 150 -2.72 -10.63 6.35
CA SER A 150 -1.88 -10.26 5.22
C SER A 150 -2.21 -11.03 3.95
N GLY A 151 -2.37 -10.33 2.84
CA GLY A 151 -2.42 -10.89 1.49
C GLY A 151 -1.09 -10.68 0.74
N ASN A 152 -0.53 -9.47 0.81
CA ASN A 152 0.67 -9.05 0.07
C ASN A 152 1.97 -9.05 0.89
N PHE A 153 1.95 -9.56 2.09
CA PHE A 153 3.10 -9.67 3.02
C PHE A 153 3.70 -8.35 3.52
N GLY A 154 3.36 -7.20 2.97
CA GLY A 154 4.02 -5.91 3.25
C GLY A 154 4.10 -5.55 4.73
N HIS A 155 2.98 -5.65 5.47
CA HIS A 155 2.97 -5.33 6.89
C HIS A 155 3.70 -6.39 7.75
N ALA A 156 3.61 -7.66 7.39
CA ALA A 156 4.38 -8.71 8.04
C ALA A 156 5.89 -8.52 7.83
N TYR A 157 6.30 -8.10 6.62
CA TYR A 157 7.69 -7.77 6.33
C TYR A 157 8.18 -6.56 7.14
N ALA A 158 7.33 -5.56 7.39
CA ALA A 158 7.66 -4.46 8.28
C ALA A 158 7.93 -4.94 9.73
N GLY A 159 7.17 -5.93 10.20
CA GLY A 159 7.40 -6.59 11.49
C GLY A 159 8.72 -7.36 11.53
N TRP A 160 9.02 -8.09 10.48
CA TRP A 160 10.31 -8.78 10.33
C TRP A 160 11.47 -7.78 10.29
N THR A 161 11.32 -6.66 9.58
CA THR A 161 12.29 -5.56 9.56
C THR A 161 12.52 -4.98 10.95
N ALA A 162 11.45 -4.70 11.71
CA ALA A 162 11.55 -4.21 13.07
C ALA A 162 12.33 -5.18 13.97
N LYS A 163 12.13 -6.50 13.80
CA LYS A 163 12.89 -7.53 14.51
C LYS A 163 14.38 -7.49 14.17
N ASN A 164 14.73 -7.34 12.89
CA ASN A 164 16.12 -7.20 12.47
C ASN A 164 16.78 -5.89 12.93
N MET A 165 15.99 -4.86 13.19
CA MET A 165 16.46 -3.62 13.83
C MET A 165 16.70 -3.77 15.34
N GLY A 166 16.51 -4.96 15.91
CA GLY A 166 16.72 -5.26 17.31
C GLY A 166 15.48 -5.23 18.19
N LEU A 167 14.28 -5.08 17.63
CA LEU A 167 13.05 -5.13 18.43
C LEU A 167 12.76 -6.56 18.89
N SER A 168 12.73 -6.77 20.21
CA SER A 168 12.38 -8.06 20.81
C SER A 168 10.87 -8.26 20.86
N PHE A 169 10.39 -9.31 20.19
CA PHE A 169 9.06 -9.90 20.35
C PHE A 169 9.07 -11.38 19.91
N LYS A 170 8.08 -12.16 20.39
CA LYS A 170 8.12 -13.62 20.27
C LYS A 170 8.03 -14.12 18.83
N GLY A 171 7.15 -13.52 18.02
CA GLY A 171 6.94 -13.99 16.64
C GLY A 171 5.87 -13.24 15.89
N ILE A 172 5.72 -13.60 14.62
CA ILE A 172 4.69 -13.08 13.72
C ILE A 172 3.82 -14.25 13.27
N ASN A 173 2.51 -14.15 13.50
CA ASN A 173 1.50 -15.00 12.89
C ASN A 173 0.92 -14.30 11.68
N ILE A 174 1.06 -14.88 10.51
CA ILE A 174 0.46 -14.39 9.27
C ILE A 174 -0.92 -15.01 9.12
N ALA A 175 -1.97 -14.20 9.25
CA ALA A 175 -3.33 -14.66 9.07
C ALA A 175 -3.78 -14.41 7.62
N THR A 176 -4.20 -15.47 6.94
CA THR A 176 -4.73 -15.42 5.57
C THR A 176 -6.22 -15.76 5.57
N ASN A 177 -6.93 -15.31 4.54
CA ASN A 177 -8.27 -15.80 4.23
C ASN A 177 -8.19 -16.97 3.24
N LYS A 178 -9.27 -17.28 2.52
CA LYS A 178 -9.27 -18.32 1.49
C LYS A 178 -8.28 -18.11 0.33
N ASN A 179 -7.74 -16.88 0.20
CA ASN A 179 -6.63 -16.57 -0.70
C ASN A 179 -5.32 -16.86 0.04
N ASP A 180 -4.96 -18.12 0.13
CA ASP A 180 -4.01 -18.70 1.06
C ASP A 180 -2.56 -18.80 0.55
N VAL A 181 -2.16 -17.97 -0.41
CA VAL A 181 -0.84 -18.05 -1.05
C VAL A 181 0.31 -17.98 -0.04
N LEU A 182 0.19 -17.12 0.99
CA LEU A 182 1.20 -17.01 2.05
C LEU A 182 1.23 -18.25 2.95
N HIS A 183 0.05 -18.81 3.28
CA HIS A 183 -0.01 -20.04 4.06
C HIS A 183 0.72 -21.18 3.33
N ARG A 184 0.43 -21.40 2.05
CA ARG A 184 1.09 -22.45 1.24
C ARG A 184 2.59 -22.19 1.09
N LEU A 185 2.99 -20.91 0.91
CA LEU A 185 4.40 -20.56 0.81
C LEU A 185 5.19 -20.91 2.08
N PHE A 186 4.65 -20.58 3.26
CA PHE A 186 5.37 -20.78 4.52
C PHE A 186 5.16 -22.15 5.16
N SER A 187 4.12 -22.89 4.76
CA SER A 187 3.87 -24.24 5.29
C SER A 187 4.40 -25.37 4.38
N ASP A 188 4.30 -25.16 3.08
CA ASP A 188 4.53 -26.21 2.09
C ASP A 188 5.69 -25.90 1.13
N ASP A 189 6.34 -24.74 1.29
CA ASP A 189 7.35 -24.20 0.35
C ASP A 189 6.82 -24.06 -1.10
N VAL A 190 5.49 -23.92 -1.27
CA VAL A 190 4.85 -23.86 -2.58
C VAL A 190 4.38 -22.45 -2.88
N TYR A 191 5.05 -21.81 -3.83
CA TYR A 191 4.55 -20.58 -4.43
C TYR A 191 3.81 -20.88 -5.74
N GLN A 192 2.50 -20.90 -5.68
CA GLN A 192 1.65 -21.11 -6.85
C GLN A 192 0.53 -20.07 -6.88
N LYS A 193 0.46 -19.31 -7.98
CA LYS A 193 -0.64 -18.39 -8.24
C LYS A 193 -1.93 -19.19 -8.44
N LYS A 194 -3.01 -18.80 -7.74
CA LYS A 194 -4.37 -19.32 -7.94
C LYS A 194 -5.28 -18.13 -8.27
N GLU A 195 -6.44 -18.42 -8.83
CA GLU A 195 -7.47 -17.41 -8.99
C GLU A 195 -7.89 -16.82 -7.64
N THR A 196 -8.01 -15.52 -7.59
CA THR A 196 -8.42 -14.80 -6.38
C THR A 196 -9.93 -14.94 -6.18
N SER A 197 -10.32 -15.36 -5.01
CA SER A 197 -11.73 -15.39 -4.59
C SER A 197 -12.09 -14.15 -3.80
N ALA A 198 -13.17 -13.44 -4.18
CA ALA A 198 -13.64 -12.28 -3.44
C ALA A 198 -14.02 -12.60 -1.99
N SER A 199 -13.62 -11.77 -1.04
CA SER A 199 -13.93 -11.90 0.38
C SER A 199 -14.48 -10.59 0.96
N LEU A 200 -14.82 -10.62 2.26
CA LEU A 200 -15.22 -9.39 3.00
C LEU A 200 -14.07 -8.40 3.21
N ALA A 201 -12.83 -8.81 2.92
CA ALA A 201 -11.64 -7.99 3.07
C ALA A 201 -10.88 -7.86 1.73
N PRO A 202 -11.37 -7.07 0.76
CA PRO A 202 -10.78 -6.96 -0.57
C PRO A 202 -9.29 -6.61 -0.58
N SER A 203 -8.82 -5.88 0.42
CA SER A 203 -7.39 -5.54 0.56
C SER A 203 -6.50 -6.74 0.90
N MET A 204 -7.10 -7.84 1.34
CA MET A 204 -6.43 -9.12 1.62
C MET A 204 -6.56 -10.11 0.46
N ASP A 205 -7.46 -9.85 -0.50
CA ASP A 205 -7.68 -10.65 -1.70
C ASP A 205 -6.60 -10.29 -2.74
N CYS A 206 -5.36 -10.45 -2.36
CA CYS A 206 -4.22 -10.04 -3.16
C CYS A 206 -3.34 -11.26 -3.49
N LEU A 207 -2.88 -11.28 -4.73
CA LEU A 207 -1.78 -12.15 -5.12
C LEU A 207 -0.48 -11.50 -4.66
N LEU A 208 0.46 -12.30 -4.16
CA LEU A 208 1.84 -11.84 -4.04
C LEU A 208 2.36 -11.55 -5.44
N TYR A 209 2.56 -10.27 -5.72
CA TYR A 209 3.25 -9.88 -6.93
C TYR A 209 4.75 -10.00 -6.67
N THR A 210 5.39 -10.92 -7.37
CA THR A 210 6.83 -10.85 -7.56
C THR A 210 7.12 -9.56 -8.29
N SER A 211 8.03 -8.79 -7.74
CA SER A 211 8.45 -7.52 -8.29
C SER A 211 9.19 -7.73 -9.60
N ASP A 212 8.50 -7.65 -10.72
CA ASP A 212 9.11 -7.33 -12.00
C ASP A 212 9.01 -5.81 -12.23
N ALA A 213 9.38 -5.04 -11.22
CA ALA A 213 9.45 -3.59 -11.28
C ALA A 213 10.86 -3.13 -10.91
#